data_08aa2ee21bd976fe526d29bf7fe4c67a
#
_entry.id   08aa2ee21bd976fe526d29bf7fe4c67a
#
_cell.length_a   1.000
_cell.length_b   1.000
_cell.length_c   1.000
_cell.angle_alpha   90.00
_cell.angle_beta   90.00
_cell.angle_gamma   90.00
#
_symmetry.space_group_name_H-M   'P 1'
#
loop_
_entity.id
_entity.type
_entity.pdbx_description
1 polymer ?
#
loop_
_entity_poly.entity_id
_entity_poly.type
_entity_poly.pdbx_seq_one_letter_code
_entity_poly.pdbx_strand_id
1 'polypeptide(L)'
;MKKLLDIKALLVISITIFSLLTVSAMPLFAEEEKPTADISVSALSKYVWRGQELSRDSIVLQPSVTIGYKGFSANLWGNADTRPYLGSDDNNSVHWTETDFTLGYSRAFGPVTAGIGYIYYGLASLQPGGPDPLDSQEVYASLGLNTLLSPTLTVYKEISHYKQWYFLLGASHTFTLSDKVGLKLAASVSYLKSEDSDDYPKIGSDYEPTGDKYNNFHDGTLTVSLPITPATYLTVTPSLSYVFPLCSDARYEMKWRGLQGVAAESRDSAYLYGGLTLSFTF
;
A
#
# COMPACT_ATOMS: atom_id res chain seq x y z
N MET A 1 -16.35 48.28 0.17
CA MET A 1 -17.40 47.65 -0.65
C MET A 1 -16.93 46.39 -1.43
N LYS A 2 -15.69 46.25 -1.91
CA LYS A 2 -15.23 45.04 -2.64
C LYS A 2 -15.16 43.74 -1.81
N LYS A 3 -14.84 43.80 -0.51
CA LYS A 3 -14.76 42.58 0.34
C LYS A 3 -16.11 41.92 0.68
N LEU A 4 -17.24 42.66 0.59
CA LEU A 4 -18.57 42.09 0.87
C LEU A 4 -19.15 41.31 -0.31
N LEU A 5 -18.68 41.61 -1.55
CA LEU A 5 -19.12 40.88 -2.73
C LEU A 5 -18.50 39.46 -2.78
N ASP A 6 -17.25 39.30 -2.31
CA ASP A 6 -16.56 38.01 -2.34
C ASP A 6 -17.17 36.98 -1.35
N ILE A 7 -17.65 37.44 -0.18
CA ILE A 7 -18.28 36.56 0.80
C ILE A 7 -19.65 36.05 0.31
N LYS A 8 -20.42 36.89 -0.37
CA LYS A 8 -21.71 36.49 -0.96
C LYS A 8 -21.54 35.53 -2.14
N ALA A 9 -20.50 35.72 -2.96
CA ALA A 9 -20.17 34.78 -4.04
C ALA A 9 -19.72 33.42 -3.50
N LEU A 10 -18.92 33.39 -2.45
CA LEU A 10 -18.52 32.13 -1.79
C LEU A 10 -19.73 31.41 -1.16
N LEU A 11 -20.65 32.16 -0.52
CA LEU A 11 -21.84 31.58 0.09
C LEU A 11 -22.81 31.01 -0.95
N VAL A 12 -22.97 31.69 -2.09
CA VAL A 12 -23.81 31.20 -3.20
C VAL A 12 -23.19 29.95 -3.84
N ILE A 13 -21.87 29.89 -4.03
CA ILE A 13 -21.19 28.72 -4.56
C ILE A 13 -21.32 27.55 -3.57
N SER A 14 -21.16 27.76 -2.26
CA SER A 14 -21.32 26.73 -1.24
C SER A 14 -22.76 26.19 -1.18
N ILE A 15 -23.78 27.04 -1.32
CA ILE A 15 -25.19 26.63 -1.32
C ILE A 15 -25.53 25.90 -2.63
N THR A 16 -24.97 26.30 -3.76
CA THR A 16 -25.21 25.65 -5.04
C THR A 16 -24.56 24.26 -5.10
N ILE A 17 -23.38 24.06 -4.49
CA ILE A 17 -22.74 22.75 -4.36
C ILE A 17 -23.54 21.85 -3.41
N PHE A 18 -24.09 22.40 -2.33
CA PHE A 18 -24.91 21.64 -1.39
C PHE A 18 -26.27 21.22 -1.97
N SER A 19 -26.89 22.07 -2.83
CA SER A 19 -28.15 21.75 -3.51
C SER A 19 -28.01 20.78 -4.70
N LEU A 20 -26.81 20.65 -5.31
CA LEU A 20 -26.56 19.61 -6.33
C LEU A 20 -26.36 18.21 -5.72
N LEU A 21 -26.08 18.09 -4.42
CA LEU A 21 -25.96 16.82 -3.70
C LEU A 21 -27.32 16.21 -3.28
N THR A 22 -28.43 16.93 -3.48
CA THR A 22 -29.78 16.44 -3.17
C THR A 22 -30.54 15.89 -4.40
N VAL A 23 -29.82 15.48 -5.46
CA VAL A 23 -30.47 14.82 -6.61
C VAL A 23 -30.86 13.39 -6.22
N SER A 24 -32.15 13.27 -5.89
CA SER A 24 -33.03 12.10 -6.13
C SER A 24 -32.41 10.73 -5.79
N ALA A 25 -32.52 10.32 -4.53
CA ALA A 25 -32.60 8.92 -4.18
C ALA A 25 -33.89 8.33 -4.83
N MET A 26 -33.87 7.93 -6.08
CA MET A 26 -34.77 6.92 -6.55
C MET A 26 -34.40 5.65 -5.78
N PRO A 27 -35.34 4.93 -5.15
CA PRO A 27 -35.09 3.60 -4.65
C PRO A 27 -34.92 2.70 -5.88
N LEU A 28 -33.69 2.59 -6.38
CA LEU A 28 -33.30 1.42 -7.14
C LEU A 28 -33.46 0.29 -6.12
N PHE A 29 -34.23 -0.73 -6.43
CA PHE A 29 -34.27 -1.96 -5.65
C PHE A 29 -32.83 -2.46 -5.61
N ALA A 30 -32.12 -2.08 -4.56
CA ALA A 30 -30.75 -2.50 -4.34
C ALA A 30 -30.84 -4.00 -4.10
N GLU A 31 -30.26 -4.79 -4.99
CA GLU A 31 -29.94 -6.17 -4.69
C GLU A 31 -29.29 -6.19 -3.31
N GLU A 32 -29.78 -7.05 -2.42
CA GLU A 32 -29.34 -7.06 -1.03
C GLU A 32 -27.85 -7.37 -1.01
N GLU A 33 -27.00 -6.34 -0.77
CA GLU A 33 -25.55 -6.52 -0.75
C GLU A 33 -25.21 -7.55 0.33
N LYS A 34 -24.68 -8.69 -0.10
CA LYS A 34 -24.26 -9.76 0.80
C LYS A 34 -22.87 -9.45 1.36
N PRO A 35 -22.60 -9.87 2.59
CA PRO A 35 -21.22 -9.85 3.10
C PRO A 35 -20.31 -10.67 2.17
N THR A 36 -19.08 -10.19 2.00
CA THR A 36 -18.03 -10.87 1.25
C THR A 36 -16.88 -11.24 2.19
N ALA A 37 -16.18 -12.32 1.88
CA ALA A 37 -14.95 -12.72 2.55
C ALA A 37 -13.91 -13.12 1.50
N ASP A 38 -12.68 -12.65 1.68
CA ASP A 38 -11.53 -13.07 0.91
C ASP A 38 -10.44 -13.57 1.89
N ILE A 39 -9.91 -14.76 1.62
CA ILE A 39 -8.80 -15.33 2.37
C ILE A 39 -7.70 -15.58 1.36
N SER A 40 -6.52 -15.03 1.61
CA SER A 40 -5.39 -15.23 0.71
C SER A 40 -4.11 -15.57 1.45
N VAL A 41 -3.18 -16.19 0.73
CA VAL A 41 -1.80 -16.36 1.18
C VAL A 41 -0.88 -16.13 0.00
N SER A 42 0.12 -15.27 0.20
CA SER A 42 1.18 -15.03 -0.77
C SER A 42 2.47 -15.66 -0.30
N ALA A 43 3.19 -16.32 -1.22
CA ALA A 43 4.57 -16.76 -1.02
C ALA A 43 5.44 -15.95 -1.97
N LEU A 44 6.25 -15.03 -1.43
CA LEU A 44 7.04 -14.07 -2.19
C LEU A 44 8.53 -14.22 -1.90
N SER A 45 9.37 -13.88 -2.88
CA SER A 45 10.83 -13.94 -2.76
C SER A 45 11.44 -12.81 -1.94
N LYS A 46 10.65 -11.79 -1.56
CA LYS A 46 11.05 -10.66 -0.71
C LYS A 46 9.82 -10.07 -0.02
N TYR A 47 10.02 -9.54 1.17
CA TYR A 47 9.11 -8.56 1.75
C TYR A 47 9.58 -7.16 1.33
N VAL A 48 8.68 -6.42 0.69
CA VAL A 48 8.93 -5.06 0.20
C VAL A 48 7.83 -4.13 0.72
N TRP A 49 8.22 -3.05 1.39
CA TRP A 49 7.31 -2.03 1.86
C TRP A 49 7.77 -0.64 1.41
N ARG A 50 6.95 0.07 0.62
CA ARG A 50 7.25 1.43 0.11
C ARG A 50 8.66 1.54 -0.48
N GLY A 51 9.02 0.63 -1.36
CA GLY A 51 10.32 0.61 -2.01
C GLY A 51 11.48 0.06 -1.16
N GLN A 52 11.28 -0.18 0.12
CA GLN A 52 12.30 -0.73 1.02
C GLN A 52 12.31 -2.26 0.95
N GLU A 53 13.47 -2.86 0.73
CA GLU A 53 13.67 -4.31 0.81
C GLU A 53 13.82 -4.70 2.28
N LEU A 54 12.86 -5.42 2.85
CA LEU A 54 12.84 -5.81 4.26
C LEU A 54 13.27 -7.25 4.50
N SER A 55 13.31 -8.09 3.45
CA SER A 55 13.85 -9.44 3.49
C SER A 55 14.63 -9.76 2.22
N ARG A 56 15.61 -10.66 2.31
CA ARG A 56 16.48 -11.08 1.19
C ARG A 56 16.82 -12.55 1.33
N ASP A 57 16.91 -13.25 0.16
CA ASP A 57 17.30 -14.66 0.06
C ASP A 57 16.43 -15.61 0.92
N SER A 58 15.18 -15.22 1.13
CA SER A 58 14.17 -16.01 1.84
C SER A 58 12.83 -15.99 1.10
N ILE A 59 11.93 -16.87 1.47
CA ILE A 59 10.53 -16.78 1.09
C ILE A 59 9.78 -16.14 2.26
N VAL A 60 8.96 -15.14 1.98
CA VAL A 60 8.04 -14.60 2.95
C VAL A 60 6.64 -15.13 2.69
N LEU A 61 5.93 -15.48 3.75
CA LEU A 61 4.54 -15.91 3.71
C LEU A 61 3.65 -14.80 4.26
N GLN A 62 2.69 -14.37 3.44
CA GLN A 62 1.81 -13.24 3.78
C GLN A 62 0.35 -13.68 3.75
N PRO A 63 -0.19 -14.23 4.85
CA PRO A 63 -1.61 -14.52 4.99
C PRO A 63 -2.41 -13.23 5.13
N SER A 64 -3.64 -13.23 4.58
CA SER A 64 -4.58 -12.11 4.65
C SER A 64 -6.01 -12.62 4.72
N VAL A 65 -6.83 -11.95 5.53
CA VAL A 65 -8.28 -12.18 5.60
C VAL A 65 -8.98 -10.83 5.51
N THR A 66 -9.85 -10.68 4.54
CA THR A 66 -10.68 -9.47 4.36
C THR A 66 -12.15 -9.83 4.47
N ILE A 67 -12.91 -9.06 5.22
CA ILE A 67 -14.38 -9.11 5.21
C ILE A 67 -14.93 -7.77 4.73
N GLY A 68 -16.02 -7.81 3.95
CA GLY A 68 -16.64 -6.62 3.38
C GLY A 68 -18.15 -6.63 3.52
N TYR A 69 -18.76 -5.47 3.80
CA TYR A 69 -20.20 -5.31 3.82
C TYR A 69 -20.60 -3.85 3.63
N LYS A 70 -21.42 -3.56 2.63
CA LYS A 70 -21.99 -2.22 2.36
C LYS A 70 -20.94 -1.10 2.29
N GLY A 71 -19.83 -1.37 1.62
CA GLY A 71 -18.73 -0.44 1.46
C GLY A 71 -17.73 -0.42 2.62
N PHE A 72 -18.06 -0.99 3.78
CA PHE A 72 -17.12 -1.21 4.88
C PHE A 72 -16.25 -2.44 4.61
N SER A 73 -15.01 -2.38 5.04
CA SER A 73 -14.08 -3.50 5.01
C SER A 73 -13.25 -3.56 6.29
N ALA A 74 -12.93 -4.78 6.71
CA ALA A 74 -11.91 -5.04 7.71
C ALA A 74 -10.94 -6.09 7.17
N ASN A 75 -9.65 -5.84 7.32
CA ASN A 75 -8.60 -6.74 6.89
C ASN A 75 -7.63 -7.02 8.04
N LEU A 76 -7.22 -8.26 8.15
CA LEU A 76 -6.09 -8.70 8.96
C LEU A 76 -5.07 -9.30 8.01
N TRP A 77 -3.85 -8.78 8.06
CA TRP A 77 -2.72 -9.23 7.26
C TRP A 77 -1.52 -9.51 8.15
N GLY A 78 -0.59 -10.32 7.69
CA GLY A 78 0.65 -10.52 8.41
C GLY A 78 1.79 -10.96 7.51
N ASN A 79 3.00 -10.91 8.05
CA ASN A 79 4.22 -11.33 7.37
C ASN A 79 5.05 -12.28 8.25
N ALA A 80 5.40 -13.42 7.66
CA ALA A 80 6.33 -14.38 8.24
C ALA A 80 7.51 -14.58 7.29
N ASP A 81 8.73 -14.29 7.75
CA ASP A 81 9.95 -14.60 7.02
C ASP A 81 10.39 -16.04 7.34
N THR A 82 10.53 -16.87 6.31
CA THR A 82 10.91 -18.29 6.50
C THR A 82 12.38 -18.47 6.84
N ARG A 83 13.21 -17.45 6.58
CA ARG A 83 14.64 -17.45 6.88
C ARG A 83 15.14 -16.01 6.99
N PRO A 84 15.01 -15.36 8.16
CA PRO A 84 15.47 -13.99 8.38
C PRO A 84 16.94 -13.82 7.98
N TYR A 85 17.27 -12.75 7.27
CA TYR A 85 18.55 -12.55 6.59
C TYR A 85 19.74 -12.47 7.54
N LEU A 86 19.66 -12.25 8.75
CA LEU A 86 20.77 -12.27 9.70
C LEU A 86 20.52 -13.23 10.87
N GLY A 87 19.69 -14.21 10.65
CA GLY A 87 19.72 -15.34 11.53
C GLY A 87 21.17 -15.89 11.52
N SER A 88 21.76 -16.15 12.69
CA SER A 88 22.94 -17.02 12.76
C SER A 88 22.64 -18.27 11.93
N ASP A 89 23.64 -18.87 11.29
CA ASP A 89 23.48 -20.05 10.43
C ASP A 89 22.66 -21.19 11.08
N ASP A 90 22.49 -21.15 12.40
CA ASP A 90 21.68 -22.08 13.21
C ASP A 90 20.19 -21.70 13.33
N ASN A 91 19.76 -20.54 12.84
CA ASN A 91 18.39 -20.04 13.05
C ASN A 91 17.53 -20.09 11.76
N ASN A 92 17.32 -21.30 11.25
CA ASN A 92 16.39 -21.60 10.13
C ASN A 92 14.92 -21.63 10.59
N SER A 93 14.54 -20.86 11.59
CA SER A 93 13.16 -20.82 12.07
C SER A 93 12.37 -19.73 11.39
N VAL A 94 11.13 -20.03 11.05
CA VAL A 94 10.15 -19.02 10.58
C VAL A 94 9.99 -17.95 11.66
N HIS A 95 10.09 -16.69 11.25
CA HIS A 95 9.96 -15.55 12.13
C HIS A 95 8.80 -14.65 11.69
N TRP A 96 7.87 -14.39 12.60
CA TRP A 96 6.75 -13.49 12.37
C TRP A 96 7.21 -12.05 12.60
N THR A 97 7.07 -11.19 11.59
CA THR A 97 7.65 -9.84 11.63
C THR A 97 6.61 -8.72 11.65
N GLU A 98 5.34 -9.01 11.29
CA GLU A 98 4.33 -7.96 11.22
C GLU A 98 2.91 -8.52 11.25
N THR A 99 2.00 -7.77 11.89
CA THR A 99 0.56 -8.00 11.87
C THR A 99 -0.16 -6.67 11.68
N ASP A 100 -0.89 -6.54 10.57
CA ASP A 100 -1.63 -5.32 10.26
C ASP A 100 -3.12 -5.51 10.39
N PHE A 101 -3.78 -4.50 10.92
CA PHE A 101 -5.23 -4.40 10.93
C PHE A 101 -5.68 -3.16 10.18
N THR A 102 -6.50 -3.34 9.13
CA THR A 102 -7.04 -2.24 8.33
C THR A 102 -8.55 -2.18 8.44
N LEU A 103 -9.09 -1.00 8.70
CA LEU A 103 -10.50 -0.67 8.54
C LEU A 103 -10.67 0.30 7.39
N GLY A 104 -11.66 0.07 6.54
CA GLY A 104 -11.93 0.93 5.38
C GLY A 104 -13.41 1.14 5.15
N TYR A 105 -13.72 2.24 4.48
CA TYR A 105 -15.00 2.49 3.85
C TYR A 105 -14.77 3.07 2.46
N SER A 106 -15.44 2.53 1.46
CA SER A 106 -15.37 3.04 0.10
C SER A 106 -16.75 3.07 -0.56
N ARG A 107 -16.94 4.04 -1.46
CA ARG A 107 -18.19 4.20 -2.21
C ARG A 107 -17.93 4.70 -3.62
N ALA A 108 -18.66 4.11 -4.57
CA ALA A 108 -18.65 4.56 -5.95
C ALA A 108 -19.67 5.71 -6.17
N PHE A 109 -19.26 6.72 -6.92
CA PHE A 109 -20.03 7.89 -7.36
C PHE A 109 -19.88 7.99 -8.88
N GLY A 110 -20.65 7.22 -9.62
CA GLY A 110 -20.48 7.08 -11.07
C GLY A 110 -19.09 6.50 -11.41
N PRO A 111 -18.27 7.18 -12.21
CA PRO A 111 -16.93 6.68 -12.57
C PRO A 111 -15.87 6.88 -11.47
N VAL A 112 -16.20 7.58 -10.39
CA VAL A 112 -15.26 7.87 -9.28
C VAL A 112 -15.58 6.95 -8.11
N THR A 113 -14.56 6.31 -7.54
CA THR A 113 -14.63 5.63 -6.24
C THR A 113 -13.82 6.42 -5.22
N ALA A 114 -14.44 6.82 -4.12
CA ALA A 114 -13.77 7.45 -2.98
C ALA A 114 -13.70 6.48 -1.82
N GLY A 115 -12.58 6.48 -1.11
CA GLY A 115 -12.36 5.65 0.08
C GLY A 115 -11.64 6.41 1.18
N ILE A 116 -11.86 5.97 2.41
CA ILE A 116 -11.13 6.39 3.61
C ILE A 116 -10.87 5.17 4.48
N GLY A 117 -9.84 5.21 5.30
CA GLY A 117 -9.60 4.13 6.24
C GLY A 117 -8.49 4.42 7.23
N TYR A 118 -8.24 3.41 8.05
CA TYR A 118 -7.26 3.42 9.12
C TYR A 118 -6.47 2.10 9.05
N ILE A 119 -5.17 2.19 9.31
CA ILE A 119 -4.27 1.03 9.39
C ILE A 119 -3.51 1.10 10.71
N TYR A 120 -3.49 -0.02 11.42
CA TYR A 120 -2.59 -0.28 12.53
C TYR A 120 -1.54 -1.30 12.07
N TYR A 121 -0.26 -0.98 12.23
CA TYR A 121 0.89 -1.82 11.95
C TYR A 121 1.47 -2.32 13.27
N GLY A 122 1.28 -3.58 13.58
CA GLY A 122 1.91 -4.24 14.71
C GLY A 122 3.25 -4.84 14.28
N LEU A 123 4.34 -4.14 14.60
CA LEU A 123 5.67 -4.43 14.10
C LEU A 123 6.48 -5.28 15.10
N ALA A 124 7.10 -6.33 14.60
CA ALA A 124 8.11 -7.09 15.34
C ALA A 124 9.48 -6.94 14.65
N SER A 125 10.54 -7.22 15.38
CA SER A 125 11.89 -7.16 14.83
C SER A 125 12.01 -8.04 13.57
N LEU A 126 12.67 -7.53 12.54
CA LEU A 126 13.02 -8.34 11.36
C LEU A 126 14.09 -9.41 11.68
N GLN A 127 14.73 -9.30 12.84
CA GLN A 127 15.76 -10.24 13.31
C GLN A 127 15.26 -10.97 14.55
N PRO A 128 15.37 -12.31 14.61
CA PRO A 128 15.03 -13.05 15.81
C PRO A 128 15.82 -12.57 17.03
N GLY A 129 15.08 -12.20 18.10
CA GLY A 129 15.68 -11.69 19.34
C GLY A 129 16.16 -10.24 19.31
N GLY A 130 15.97 -9.53 18.19
CA GLY A 130 16.19 -8.09 18.12
C GLY A 130 15.08 -7.29 18.84
N PRO A 131 15.31 -6.00 19.14
CA PRO A 131 14.27 -5.15 19.71
C PRO A 131 13.18 -4.89 18.67
N ASP A 132 11.91 -4.95 19.09
CA ASP A 132 10.79 -4.62 18.24
C ASP A 132 10.81 -3.11 17.93
N PRO A 133 10.52 -2.71 16.67
CA PRO A 133 10.28 -1.32 16.33
C PRO A 133 8.98 -0.84 16.99
N LEU A 134 8.77 0.47 17.00
CA LEU A 134 7.51 1.05 17.46
C LEU A 134 6.40 0.73 16.45
N ASP A 135 5.24 0.31 16.95
CA ASP A 135 4.04 0.15 16.14
C ASP A 135 3.68 1.46 15.44
N SER A 136 3.11 1.36 14.25
CA SER A 136 2.71 2.53 13.46
C SER A 136 1.21 2.56 13.23
N GLN A 137 0.69 3.76 13.00
CA GLN A 137 -0.72 3.97 12.69
C GLN A 137 -0.86 4.97 11.57
N GLU A 138 -1.75 4.67 10.62
CA GLU A 138 -2.03 5.56 9.51
C GLU A 138 -3.53 5.76 9.30
N VAL A 139 -3.91 6.95 8.87
CA VAL A 139 -5.18 7.19 8.19
C VAL A 139 -4.93 7.38 6.71
N TYR A 140 -5.87 6.96 5.87
CA TYR A 140 -5.73 7.18 4.43
C TYR A 140 -7.02 7.65 3.79
N ALA A 141 -6.86 8.33 2.64
CA ALA A 141 -7.93 8.64 1.73
C ALA A 141 -7.55 8.22 0.31
N SER A 142 -8.49 7.73 -0.48
CA SER A 142 -8.26 7.28 -1.85
C SER A 142 -9.31 7.81 -2.81
N LEU A 143 -8.88 8.07 -4.06
CA LEU A 143 -9.74 8.42 -5.19
C LEU A 143 -9.33 7.57 -6.39
N GLY A 144 -10.24 6.75 -6.88
CA GLY A 144 -10.05 5.93 -8.07
C GLY A 144 -10.99 6.35 -9.20
N LEU A 145 -10.55 6.18 -10.43
CA LEU A 145 -11.37 6.38 -11.63
C LEU A 145 -11.62 5.04 -12.32
N ASN A 146 -12.87 4.70 -12.55
CA ASN A 146 -13.26 3.51 -13.31
C ASN A 146 -13.12 3.77 -14.82
N THR A 147 -11.89 3.68 -15.31
CA THR A 147 -11.48 3.85 -16.70
C THR A 147 -10.58 2.69 -17.12
N LEU A 148 -10.12 2.68 -18.38
CA LEU A 148 -9.27 1.60 -18.92
C LEU A 148 -8.07 1.26 -18.04
N LEU A 149 -7.38 2.27 -17.48
CA LEU A 149 -6.19 2.09 -16.64
C LEU A 149 -6.50 2.13 -15.15
N SER A 150 -7.75 2.36 -14.76
CA SER A 150 -8.21 2.42 -13.35
C SER A 150 -7.25 3.20 -12.44
N PRO A 151 -6.84 4.45 -12.78
CA PRO A 151 -5.89 5.19 -11.95
C PRO A 151 -6.48 5.46 -10.58
N THR A 152 -5.64 5.31 -9.56
CA THR A 152 -6.02 5.52 -8.16
C THR A 152 -4.93 6.33 -7.46
N LEU A 153 -5.31 7.44 -6.83
CA LEU A 153 -4.47 8.19 -5.90
C LEU A 153 -4.86 7.80 -4.48
N THR A 154 -3.90 7.38 -3.69
CA THR A 154 -4.07 7.17 -2.25
C THR A 154 -3.09 8.04 -1.49
N VAL A 155 -3.58 8.70 -0.46
CA VAL A 155 -2.80 9.55 0.44
C VAL A 155 -2.86 8.94 1.83
N TYR A 156 -1.72 8.61 2.37
CA TYR A 156 -1.55 8.09 3.72
C TYR A 156 -0.95 9.16 4.62
N LYS A 157 -1.44 9.26 5.84
CA LYS A 157 -0.89 10.10 6.90
C LYS A 157 -0.57 9.22 8.10
N GLU A 158 0.70 9.11 8.41
CA GLU A 158 1.14 8.47 9.65
C GLU A 158 0.82 9.41 10.83
N ILE A 159 0.20 8.87 11.88
CA ILE A 159 -0.39 9.63 12.99
C ILE A 159 0.16 9.25 14.37
N SER A 160 1.17 8.37 14.45
CA SER A 160 1.76 7.92 15.71
C SER A 160 3.22 8.37 15.89
N HIS A 161 4.18 7.74 15.22
CA HIS A 161 5.59 7.91 15.53
C HIS A 161 6.42 8.52 14.40
N TYR A 162 6.11 8.18 13.12
CA TYR A 162 7.00 8.52 12.00
C TYR A 162 6.63 9.82 11.27
N LYS A 163 5.55 10.48 11.62
CA LYS A 163 5.11 11.82 11.19
C LYS A 163 5.32 12.12 9.71
N GLN A 164 4.83 11.24 8.83
CA GLN A 164 5.01 11.37 7.39
C GLN A 164 3.69 11.32 6.63
N TRP A 165 3.74 11.86 5.41
CA TRP A 165 2.74 11.67 4.36
C TRP A 165 3.32 10.81 3.25
N TYR A 166 2.55 9.87 2.77
CA TYR A 166 2.91 9.07 1.60
C TYR A 166 1.78 9.15 0.58
N PHE A 167 2.11 9.61 -0.62
CA PHE A 167 1.20 9.78 -1.75
C PHE A 167 1.54 8.69 -2.76
N LEU A 168 0.55 7.89 -3.15
CA LEU A 168 0.71 6.78 -4.08
C LEU A 168 -0.26 6.93 -5.23
N LEU A 169 0.27 7.12 -6.44
CA LEU A 169 -0.51 7.08 -7.68
C LEU A 169 -0.23 5.75 -8.37
N GLY A 170 -1.26 4.92 -8.49
CA GLY A 170 -1.22 3.64 -9.18
C GLY A 170 -2.13 3.63 -10.40
N ALA A 171 -1.81 2.78 -11.37
CA ALA A 171 -2.67 2.46 -12.50
C ALA A 171 -2.50 0.99 -12.88
N SER A 172 -3.56 0.34 -13.34
CA SER A 172 -3.47 -1.05 -13.80
C SER A 172 -4.53 -1.35 -14.86
N HIS A 173 -4.22 -2.37 -15.67
CA HIS A 173 -5.18 -2.92 -16.62
C HIS A 173 -5.03 -4.45 -16.67
N THR A 174 -6.16 -5.14 -16.77
CA THR A 174 -6.21 -6.60 -16.94
C THR A 174 -6.71 -6.93 -18.33
N PHE A 175 -5.86 -7.59 -19.13
CA PHE A 175 -6.22 -8.15 -20.41
C PHE A 175 -6.81 -9.54 -20.20
N THR A 176 -8.00 -9.79 -20.69
CA THR A 176 -8.62 -11.14 -20.65
C THR A 176 -7.97 -12.00 -21.72
N LEU A 177 -7.22 -13.01 -21.32
CA LEU A 177 -6.58 -13.98 -22.24
C LEU A 177 -7.52 -15.17 -22.54
N SER A 178 -8.32 -15.57 -21.54
CA SER A 178 -9.39 -16.56 -21.66
C SER A 178 -10.40 -16.36 -20.53
N ASP A 179 -11.47 -17.17 -20.49
CA ASP A 179 -12.48 -17.11 -19.43
C ASP A 179 -11.90 -17.35 -18.00
N LYS A 180 -10.71 -17.91 -17.91
CA LYS A 180 -10.07 -18.27 -16.64
C LYS A 180 -8.70 -17.63 -16.43
N VAL A 181 -8.17 -16.90 -17.41
CA VAL A 181 -6.79 -16.36 -17.35
C VAL A 181 -6.80 -14.91 -17.78
N GLY A 182 -6.28 -14.07 -16.92
CA GLY A 182 -5.97 -12.67 -17.22
C GLY A 182 -4.46 -12.39 -17.26
N LEU A 183 -4.08 -11.33 -17.95
CA LEU A 183 -2.76 -10.71 -17.83
C LEU A 183 -2.95 -9.32 -17.24
N LYS A 184 -2.53 -9.10 -16.00
CA LYS A 184 -2.61 -7.80 -15.35
C LYS A 184 -1.26 -7.11 -15.40
N LEU A 185 -1.25 -5.90 -15.93
CA LEU A 185 -0.13 -4.96 -15.86
C LEU A 185 -0.48 -3.83 -14.89
N ALA A 186 0.44 -3.51 -14.00
CA ALA A 186 0.28 -2.42 -13.05
C ALA A 186 1.56 -1.60 -12.93
N ALA A 187 1.40 -0.31 -12.67
CA ALA A 187 2.48 0.61 -12.38
C ALA A 187 2.07 1.55 -11.26
N SER A 188 3.03 1.96 -10.44
CA SER A 188 2.82 3.00 -9.44
C SER A 188 4.05 3.88 -9.29
N VAL A 189 3.79 5.10 -8.82
CA VAL A 189 4.80 6.08 -8.42
C VAL A 189 4.36 6.72 -7.11
N SER A 190 5.33 7.07 -6.28
CA SER A 190 5.06 7.62 -4.97
C SER A 190 5.80 8.93 -4.70
N TYR A 191 5.31 9.67 -3.72
CA TYR A 191 5.93 10.85 -3.16
C TYR A 191 5.84 10.76 -1.64
N LEU A 192 6.96 10.98 -0.96
CA LEU A 192 7.04 10.94 0.49
C LEU A 192 7.40 12.31 1.02
N LYS A 193 6.69 12.76 2.05
CA LYS A 193 6.92 14.02 2.75
C LYS A 193 6.98 13.78 4.25
N SER A 194 8.14 13.97 4.83
CA SER A 194 8.33 13.98 6.27
C SER A 194 7.88 15.30 6.90
N GLU A 195 7.35 15.24 8.11
CA GLU A 195 7.05 16.42 8.94
C GLU A 195 8.10 16.66 10.02
N ASP A 196 8.97 15.66 10.28
CA ASP A 196 9.98 15.70 11.33
C ASP A 196 11.28 15.06 10.83
N SER A 197 12.41 15.78 10.96
CA SER A 197 13.71 15.28 10.54
C SER A 197 14.29 14.22 11.47
N ASP A 198 13.84 14.15 12.73
CA ASP A 198 14.32 13.15 13.70
C ASP A 198 13.62 11.80 13.44
N ASP A 199 12.33 11.84 13.07
CA ASP A 199 11.55 10.64 12.81
C ASP A 199 11.75 10.09 11.38
N TYR A 200 11.83 11.01 10.39
CA TYR A 200 12.02 10.63 8.99
C TYR A 200 12.96 11.62 8.26
N PRO A 201 14.29 11.50 8.49
CA PRO A 201 15.30 12.37 7.90
C PRO A 201 15.46 12.12 6.40
N LYS A 202 15.97 13.13 5.70
CA LYS A 202 16.63 12.95 4.41
C LYS A 202 17.98 12.29 4.65
N ILE A 203 18.30 11.28 3.84
CA ILE A 203 19.59 10.56 3.92
C ILE A 203 20.54 11.10 2.87
N GLY A 204 21.77 11.37 3.28
CA GLY A 204 22.86 11.83 2.43
C GLY A 204 23.48 10.70 1.59
N SER A 205 24.41 11.06 0.71
CA SER A 205 25.16 10.11 -0.13
C SER A 205 26.13 9.23 0.67
N ASP A 206 26.41 9.61 1.90
CA ASP A 206 27.20 8.87 2.90
C ASP A 206 26.35 7.91 3.73
N TYR A 207 25.04 7.83 3.42
CA TYR A 207 24.03 7.04 4.14
C TYR A 207 23.81 7.48 5.59
N GLU A 208 24.05 8.77 5.89
CA GLU A 208 23.79 9.37 7.20
C GLU A 208 22.64 10.39 7.11
N PRO A 209 21.87 10.60 8.20
CA PRO A 209 20.88 11.66 8.28
C PRO A 209 21.50 13.05 8.07
N THR A 210 20.91 13.83 7.15
CA THR A 210 21.41 15.20 6.85
C THR A 210 20.89 16.26 7.83
N GLY A 211 19.93 15.93 8.70
CA GLY A 211 19.20 16.88 9.52
C GLY A 211 18.01 17.56 8.79
N ASP A 212 17.90 17.41 7.49
CA ASP A 212 16.75 17.85 6.71
C ASP A 212 15.62 16.80 6.73
N LYS A 213 14.40 17.25 6.46
CA LYS A 213 13.23 16.37 6.28
C LYS A 213 13.26 15.76 4.90
N TYR A 214 12.88 14.48 4.77
CA TYR A 214 12.63 13.91 3.45
C TYR A 214 11.40 14.58 2.80
N ASN A 215 11.51 15.02 1.55
CA ASN A 215 10.43 15.65 0.82
C ASN A 215 10.68 15.56 -0.70
N ASN A 216 10.40 14.38 -1.30
CA ASN A 216 10.68 14.14 -2.72
C ASN A 216 9.85 12.97 -3.26
N PHE A 217 9.89 12.76 -4.59
CA PHE A 217 9.48 11.50 -5.19
C PHE A 217 10.24 10.35 -4.54
N HIS A 218 9.57 9.19 -4.38
CA HIS A 218 10.14 8.10 -3.61
C HIS A 218 10.36 6.86 -4.48
N ASP A 219 9.43 5.94 -4.53
CA ASP A 219 9.59 4.69 -5.26
C ASP A 219 8.64 4.59 -6.46
N GLY A 220 9.09 3.83 -7.47
CA GLY A 220 8.28 3.36 -8.56
C GLY A 220 8.22 1.83 -8.54
N THR A 221 7.07 1.27 -8.91
CA THR A 221 6.88 -0.18 -9.04
C THR A 221 6.19 -0.51 -10.34
N LEU A 222 6.71 -1.50 -11.05
CA LEU A 222 6.09 -2.12 -12.22
C LEU A 222 5.78 -3.57 -11.87
N THR A 223 4.54 -4.01 -12.12
CA THR A 223 4.11 -5.39 -11.81
C THR A 223 3.44 -6.02 -13.03
N VAL A 224 3.82 -7.25 -13.31
CA VAL A 224 3.08 -8.16 -14.19
C VAL A 224 2.57 -9.34 -13.37
N SER A 225 1.31 -9.70 -13.57
CA SER A 225 0.71 -10.86 -12.91
C SER A 225 -0.28 -11.59 -13.82
N LEU A 226 -0.49 -12.88 -13.56
CA LEU A 226 -1.36 -13.76 -14.32
C LEU A 226 -2.41 -14.34 -13.37
N PRO A 227 -3.52 -13.65 -13.08
CA PRO A 227 -4.63 -14.23 -12.34
C PRO A 227 -5.25 -15.37 -13.13
N ILE A 228 -5.24 -16.57 -12.56
CA ILE A 228 -5.81 -17.81 -13.09
C ILE A 228 -6.94 -18.23 -12.14
N THR A 229 -8.16 -18.35 -12.64
CA THR A 229 -9.35 -18.69 -11.87
C THR A 229 -9.85 -20.09 -12.25
N PRO A 230 -9.24 -21.17 -11.71
CA PRO A 230 -9.64 -22.54 -12.03
C PRO A 230 -11.06 -22.88 -11.55
N ALA A 231 -11.48 -22.25 -10.46
CA ALA A 231 -12.83 -22.35 -9.91
C ALA A 231 -13.33 -20.96 -9.49
N THR A 232 -14.63 -20.76 -9.40
CA THR A 232 -15.26 -19.45 -9.10
C THR A 232 -14.84 -18.87 -7.75
N TYR A 233 -14.44 -19.71 -6.81
CA TYR A 233 -14.01 -19.33 -5.47
C TYR A 233 -12.48 -19.31 -5.29
N LEU A 234 -11.69 -19.69 -6.31
CA LEU A 234 -10.23 -19.83 -6.22
C LEU A 234 -9.55 -19.08 -7.35
N THR A 235 -8.63 -18.20 -6.99
CA THR A 235 -7.70 -17.54 -7.93
C THR A 235 -6.25 -17.85 -7.53
N VAL A 236 -5.43 -18.24 -8.50
CA VAL A 236 -4.00 -18.47 -8.38
C VAL A 236 -3.29 -17.42 -9.20
N THR A 237 -2.45 -16.60 -8.56
CA THR A 237 -1.83 -15.43 -9.20
C THR A 237 -0.32 -15.46 -9.07
N PRO A 238 0.44 -16.00 -10.04
CA PRO A 238 1.86 -15.72 -10.14
C PRO A 238 2.08 -14.24 -10.49
N SER A 239 3.12 -13.63 -9.92
CA SER A 239 3.46 -12.23 -10.13
C SER A 239 4.97 -11.99 -10.13
N LEU A 240 5.38 -10.93 -10.85
CA LEU A 240 6.73 -10.40 -10.86
C LEU A 240 6.65 -8.88 -10.79
N SER A 241 7.41 -8.28 -9.89
CA SER A 241 7.48 -6.84 -9.68
C SER A 241 8.92 -6.35 -9.77
N TYR A 242 9.10 -5.17 -10.35
CA TYR A 242 10.34 -4.42 -10.35
C TYR A 242 10.14 -3.11 -9.59
N VAL A 243 10.94 -2.91 -8.56
CA VAL A 243 10.94 -1.72 -7.70
C VAL A 243 12.19 -0.90 -8.01
N PHE A 244 12.06 0.43 -8.01
CA PHE A 244 13.17 1.33 -8.29
C PHE A 244 12.95 2.71 -7.64
N PRO A 245 14.03 3.42 -7.25
CA PRO A 245 13.95 4.77 -6.72
C PRO A 245 13.65 5.77 -7.84
N LEU A 246 12.80 6.76 -7.58
CA LEU A 246 12.45 7.81 -8.54
C LEU A 246 13.42 8.99 -8.53
N CYS A 247 14.29 9.08 -7.51
CA CYS A 247 15.32 10.11 -7.42
C CYS A 247 16.52 9.62 -6.58
N SER A 248 17.57 10.45 -6.47
CA SER A 248 18.75 10.12 -5.65
C SER A 248 18.44 10.06 -4.15
N ASP A 249 17.59 10.95 -3.66
CA ASP A 249 17.20 10.98 -2.24
C ASP A 249 16.49 9.68 -1.86
N ALA A 250 15.58 9.21 -2.72
CA ALA A 250 14.90 7.93 -2.55
C ALA A 250 15.87 6.75 -2.55
N ARG A 251 16.89 6.77 -3.43
CA ARG A 251 17.91 5.72 -3.47
C ARG A 251 18.63 5.57 -2.14
N TYR A 252 19.02 6.68 -1.53
CA TYR A 252 19.74 6.65 -0.25
C TYR A 252 18.81 6.23 0.89
N GLU A 253 17.60 6.76 0.91
CA GLU A 253 16.60 6.45 1.92
C GLU A 253 16.19 4.97 1.89
N MET A 254 15.83 4.42 0.72
CA MET A 254 15.45 3.02 0.54
C MET A 254 16.57 2.07 0.98
N LYS A 255 17.83 2.41 0.69
CA LYS A 255 19.00 1.66 1.14
C LYS A 255 19.21 1.80 2.66
N TRP A 256 19.04 2.98 3.21
CA TRP A 256 19.27 3.24 4.63
C TRP A 256 18.23 2.53 5.53
N ARG A 257 16.95 2.59 5.16
CA ARG A 257 15.85 1.94 5.90
C ARG A 257 15.64 0.46 5.53
N GLY A 258 16.15 0.02 4.41
CA GLY A 258 15.99 -1.37 3.96
C GLY A 258 16.68 -2.38 4.87
N LEU A 259 16.93 -3.54 4.32
CA LEU A 259 17.44 -4.75 4.95
C LEU A 259 18.41 -4.51 6.12
N GLN A 260 17.97 -4.77 7.33
CA GLN A 260 18.76 -4.52 8.54
C GLN A 260 19.97 -5.47 8.61
N GLY A 261 21.04 -5.01 9.33
CA GLY A 261 22.25 -5.77 9.57
C GLY A 261 23.18 -5.90 8.38
N VAL A 262 22.87 -5.27 7.26
CA VAL A 262 23.75 -5.07 6.11
C VAL A 262 24.05 -3.58 6.04
N ALA A 263 25.30 -3.22 5.76
CA ALA A 263 25.66 -1.82 5.57
C ALA A 263 24.84 -1.20 4.43
N ALA A 264 24.36 0.04 4.61
CA ALA A 264 23.42 0.67 3.68
C ALA A 264 23.95 0.73 2.23
N GLU A 265 25.26 0.97 2.05
CA GLU A 265 25.92 0.97 0.75
C GLU A 265 25.84 -0.36 0.01
N SER A 266 25.72 -1.48 0.74
CA SER A 266 25.62 -2.85 0.20
C SER A 266 24.17 -3.31 -0.06
N ARG A 267 23.18 -2.50 0.29
CA ARG A 267 21.77 -2.82 0.06
C ARG A 267 21.34 -2.39 -1.34
N ASP A 268 20.30 -3.01 -1.83
CA ASP A 268 19.70 -2.65 -3.13
C ASP A 268 18.62 -1.57 -2.94
N SER A 269 18.46 -0.71 -3.94
CA SER A 269 17.35 0.23 -4.07
C SER A 269 16.53 -0.01 -5.34
N ALA A 270 17.00 -0.91 -6.22
CA ALA A 270 16.27 -1.34 -7.40
C ALA A 270 16.43 -2.85 -7.53
N TYR A 271 15.32 -3.58 -7.58
CA TYR A 271 15.33 -5.04 -7.53
C TYR A 271 14.04 -5.66 -8.06
N LEU A 272 14.14 -6.92 -8.45
CA LEU A 272 13.00 -7.77 -8.79
C LEU A 272 12.59 -8.60 -7.59
N TYR A 273 11.28 -8.79 -7.44
CA TYR A 273 10.72 -9.80 -6.56
C TYR A 273 9.42 -10.35 -7.16
N GLY A 274 9.04 -11.53 -6.75
CA GLY A 274 7.83 -12.16 -7.25
C GLY A 274 7.47 -13.39 -6.45
N GLY A 275 6.40 -14.03 -6.85
CA GLY A 275 5.91 -15.23 -6.18
C GLY A 275 4.51 -15.62 -6.62
N LEU A 276 3.81 -16.27 -5.73
CA LEU A 276 2.50 -16.86 -5.98
C LEU A 276 1.53 -16.43 -4.87
N THR A 277 0.34 -15.97 -5.26
CA THR A 277 -0.78 -15.74 -4.33
C THR A 277 -1.90 -16.73 -4.63
N LEU A 278 -2.43 -17.34 -3.58
CA LEU A 278 -3.67 -18.11 -3.60
C LEU A 278 -4.75 -17.28 -2.90
N SER A 279 -5.88 -17.05 -3.56
CA SER A 279 -7.02 -16.30 -3.00
C SER A 279 -8.29 -17.14 -3.09
N PHE A 280 -9.04 -17.18 -1.98
CA PHE A 280 -10.34 -17.80 -1.87
C PHE A 280 -11.37 -16.71 -1.57
N THR A 281 -12.39 -16.57 -2.42
CA THR A 281 -13.44 -15.54 -2.30
C THR A 281 -14.80 -16.21 -2.08
N PHE A 282 -15.58 -15.70 -1.10
CA PHE A 282 -16.87 -16.23 -0.66
C PHE A 282 -17.95 -15.15 -0.67
#